data_1b4936b2cbae6b7fce3c8697ca8fd7cc
#
_entry.id   1b4936b2cbae6b7fce3c8697ca8fd7cc
#
_cell.length_a   1.000
_cell.length_b   1.000
_cell.length_c   1.000
_cell.angle_alpha   90.00
_cell.angle_beta   90.00
_cell.angle_gamma   90.00
#
_symmetry.space_group_name_H-M   'P 1'
#
loop_
_entity.id
_entity.type
_entity.pdbx_description
1 polymer ?
#
loop_
_entity_poly.entity_id
_entity_poly.type
_entity_poly.pdbx_seq_one_letter_code
_entity_poly.pdbx_strand_id
1 'polypeptide(L)'
;MSLIKKFGIFLIVLCILFSGLAFNFKTAQASSCTAWYQVQKGDTLAKIANKFGTTWQYLAKINGIKNPNKIYAGQTLCVSTTGGSQPPPKPVPQTIPTFIIYSVVRNQEVTIYTHNFPPNMKFNVYMGPMHTKGIGGYSVGSFNSGKGGSFYAGPFAIPSALKGSSRIAIRAENSWSGYYAYNWFYNNTAVDP
;
A
#
# COMPACT_ATOMS: atom_id res chain seq x y z
N MET A 1 -66.12 -27.45 -18.25
CA MET A 1 -65.47 -27.49 -16.93
C MET A 1 -64.08 -28.12 -17.04
N SER A 2 -63.25 -27.76 -18.00
CA SER A 2 -61.98 -28.44 -18.25
C SER A 2 -60.77 -27.51 -18.52
N LEU A 3 -60.93 -26.28 -18.94
CA LEU A 3 -59.79 -25.41 -19.26
C LEU A 3 -59.19 -24.68 -18.05
N ILE A 4 -60.02 -24.31 -17.09
CA ILE A 4 -59.57 -23.52 -15.92
C ILE A 4 -58.66 -24.34 -14.98
N LYS A 5 -58.90 -25.64 -14.88
CA LYS A 5 -58.05 -26.54 -14.06
C LYS A 5 -56.67 -26.77 -14.62
N LYS A 6 -56.50 -26.72 -15.96
CA LYS A 6 -55.17 -26.92 -16.60
C LYS A 6 -54.28 -25.66 -16.50
N PHE A 7 -54.85 -24.47 -16.47
CA PHE A 7 -54.08 -23.22 -16.30
C PHE A 7 -53.55 -23.03 -14.89
N GLY A 8 -54.34 -23.44 -13.88
CA GLY A 8 -53.90 -23.32 -12.47
C GLY A 8 -52.70 -24.19 -12.12
N ILE A 9 -52.63 -25.41 -12.68
CA ILE A 9 -51.52 -26.34 -12.46
C ILE A 9 -50.24 -25.87 -13.14
N PHE A 10 -50.39 -25.24 -14.35
CA PHE A 10 -49.19 -24.73 -15.08
C PHE A 10 -48.58 -23.50 -14.39
N LEU A 11 -49.39 -22.66 -13.73
CA LEU A 11 -48.90 -21.51 -12.98
C LEU A 11 -48.17 -21.91 -11.67
N ILE A 12 -48.67 -22.97 -11.00
CA ILE A 12 -48.05 -23.50 -9.77
C ILE A 12 -46.71 -24.19 -10.11
N VAL A 13 -46.63 -24.93 -11.23
CA VAL A 13 -45.37 -25.58 -11.64
C VAL A 13 -44.32 -24.57 -12.06
N LEU A 14 -44.74 -23.45 -12.71
CA LEU A 14 -43.81 -22.38 -13.07
C LEU A 14 -43.25 -21.65 -11.84
N CYS A 15 -44.01 -21.48 -10.75
CA CYS A 15 -43.54 -20.89 -9.50
C CYS A 15 -42.55 -21.80 -8.77
N ILE A 16 -42.67 -23.12 -8.89
CA ILE A 16 -41.77 -24.08 -8.21
C ILE A 16 -40.41 -24.16 -8.90
N LEU A 17 -40.35 -23.92 -10.22
CA LEU A 17 -39.07 -23.91 -10.97
C LEU A 17 -38.24 -22.64 -10.78
N PHE A 18 -38.83 -21.57 -10.22
CA PHE A 18 -38.15 -20.30 -9.97
C PHE A 18 -37.54 -20.14 -8.55
N SER A 19 -37.84 -21.12 -7.66
CA SER A 19 -37.41 -21.08 -6.25
C SER A 19 -35.99 -21.64 -6.00
N GLY A 20 -35.23 -21.97 -7.04
CA GLY A 20 -33.90 -22.59 -6.94
C GLY A 20 -32.68 -21.65 -7.08
N LEU A 21 -32.88 -20.39 -7.45
CA LEU A 21 -31.80 -19.40 -7.53
C LEU A 21 -31.81 -18.51 -6.29
N ALA A 22 -31.23 -18.99 -5.20
CA ALA A 22 -30.85 -18.15 -4.09
C ALA A 22 -29.76 -17.19 -4.59
N PHE A 23 -30.16 -16.04 -5.15
CA PHE A 23 -29.27 -14.92 -5.33
C PHE A 23 -28.81 -14.47 -3.96
N ASN A 24 -27.61 -14.91 -3.54
CA ASN A 24 -26.92 -14.33 -2.42
C ASN A 24 -26.54 -12.88 -2.80
N PHE A 25 -27.50 -11.97 -2.64
CA PHE A 25 -27.16 -10.55 -2.61
C PHE A 25 -26.33 -10.34 -1.36
N LYS A 26 -25.00 -10.25 -1.53
CA LYS A 26 -24.17 -9.61 -0.52
C LYS A 26 -24.67 -8.17 -0.44
N THR A 27 -25.52 -7.87 0.50
CA THR A 27 -25.88 -6.51 0.86
C THR A 27 -24.55 -5.81 1.20
N ALA A 28 -24.14 -4.89 0.35
CA ALA A 28 -23.06 -3.98 0.69
C ALA A 28 -23.55 -3.19 1.89
N GLN A 29 -23.09 -3.59 3.08
CA GLN A 29 -23.40 -2.89 4.31
C GLN A 29 -22.74 -1.53 4.19
N ALA A 30 -23.53 -0.47 4.06
CA ALA A 30 -23.02 0.89 4.07
C ALA A 30 -22.35 1.10 5.42
N SER A 31 -21.02 1.22 5.39
CA SER A 31 -20.24 1.49 6.60
C SER A 31 -20.57 2.90 7.08
N SER A 32 -21.31 3.00 8.20
CA SER A 32 -21.61 4.27 8.82
C SER A 32 -20.38 4.83 9.53
N CYS A 33 -20.18 6.13 9.43
CA CYS A 33 -19.08 6.81 10.11
C CYS A 33 -19.35 6.85 11.63
N THR A 34 -18.35 6.48 12.41
CA THR A 34 -18.42 6.45 13.89
C THR A 34 -17.61 7.55 14.55
N ALA A 35 -16.66 8.16 13.84
CA ALA A 35 -15.87 9.27 14.37
C ALA A 35 -15.55 10.28 13.26
N TRP A 36 -15.64 11.57 13.60
CA TRP A 36 -15.43 12.69 12.70
C TRP A 36 -14.27 13.56 13.19
N TYR A 37 -13.55 14.15 12.25
CA TYR A 37 -12.46 15.09 12.52
C TYR A 37 -12.57 16.31 11.61
N GLN A 38 -12.47 17.50 12.19
CA GLN A 38 -12.40 18.74 11.42
C GLN A 38 -10.95 19.07 11.11
N VAL A 39 -10.63 19.17 9.83
CA VAL A 39 -9.29 19.47 9.32
C VAL A 39 -8.82 20.83 9.82
N GLN A 40 -7.64 20.88 10.41
CA GLN A 40 -7.01 22.10 10.91
C GLN A 40 -6.04 22.67 9.87
N LYS A 41 -5.72 23.95 9.99
CA LYS A 41 -4.71 24.60 9.15
C LYS A 41 -3.36 23.89 9.29
N GLY A 42 -2.78 23.47 8.16
CA GLY A 42 -1.50 22.74 8.12
C GLY A 42 -1.60 21.20 8.26
N ASP A 43 -2.85 20.69 8.34
CA ASP A 43 -3.08 19.25 8.26
C ASP A 43 -2.83 18.74 6.84
N THR A 44 -2.42 17.47 6.80
CA THR A 44 -2.44 16.64 5.60
C THR A 44 -3.20 15.36 5.89
N LEU A 45 -3.74 14.72 4.87
CA LEU A 45 -4.46 13.46 5.05
C LEU A 45 -3.59 12.39 5.75
N ALA A 46 -2.27 12.42 5.50
CA ALA A 46 -1.31 11.53 6.15
C ALA A 46 -1.12 11.84 7.64
N LYS A 47 -1.06 13.13 8.04
CA LYS A 47 -0.98 13.53 9.45
C LYS A 47 -2.24 13.11 10.21
N ILE A 48 -3.41 13.35 9.61
CA ILE A 48 -4.70 12.93 10.18
C ILE A 48 -4.77 11.41 10.32
N ALA A 49 -4.39 10.67 9.28
CA ALA A 49 -4.34 9.22 9.33
C ALA A 49 -3.44 8.69 10.46
N ASN A 50 -2.26 9.26 10.62
CA ASN A 50 -1.36 8.92 11.74
C ASN A 50 -1.97 9.20 13.10
N LYS A 51 -2.67 10.33 13.27
CA LYS A 51 -3.36 10.70 14.52
C LYS A 51 -4.43 9.68 14.92
N PHE A 52 -5.12 9.09 13.94
CA PHE A 52 -6.20 8.13 14.17
C PHE A 52 -5.79 6.66 13.95
N GLY A 53 -4.48 6.38 13.87
CA GLY A 53 -3.95 5.02 13.74
C GLY A 53 -4.38 4.30 12.46
N THR A 54 -4.56 5.04 11.37
CA THR A 54 -5.02 4.51 10.08
C THR A 54 -4.12 4.96 8.93
N THR A 55 -4.52 4.70 7.69
CA THR A 55 -3.78 5.10 6.49
C THR A 55 -4.51 6.23 5.76
N TRP A 56 -3.76 7.09 5.07
CA TRP A 56 -4.36 8.14 4.26
C TRP A 56 -5.21 7.58 3.10
N GLN A 57 -4.85 6.41 2.57
CA GLN A 57 -5.63 5.71 1.54
C GLN A 57 -7.00 5.29 2.08
N TYR A 58 -7.04 4.79 3.31
CA TYR A 58 -8.30 4.46 3.97
C TYR A 58 -9.16 5.70 4.19
N LEU A 59 -8.58 6.78 4.73
CA LEU A 59 -9.29 8.04 4.90
C LEU A 59 -9.78 8.60 3.57
N ALA A 60 -8.96 8.56 2.52
CA ALA A 60 -9.37 8.99 1.19
C ALA A 60 -10.57 8.17 0.68
N LYS A 61 -10.52 6.86 0.82
CA LYS A 61 -11.56 5.93 0.38
C LYS A 61 -12.90 6.19 1.08
N ILE A 62 -12.91 6.24 2.42
CA ILE A 62 -14.16 6.38 3.19
C ILE A 62 -14.78 7.78 3.07
N ASN A 63 -14.00 8.78 2.67
CA ASN A 63 -14.45 10.16 2.43
C ASN A 63 -14.62 10.52 0.94
N GLY A 64 -14.42 9.58 0.02
CA GLY A 64 -14.55 9.84 -1.42
C GLY A 64 -13.54 10.84 -1.98
N ILE A 65 -12.37 10.99 -1.32
CA ILE A 65 -11.32 11.94 -1.71
C ILE A 65 -10.52 11.35 -2.87
N LYS A 66 -10.69 11.91 -4.07
CA LYS A 66 -9.96 11.48 -5.27
C LYS A 66 -8.50 11.94 -5.28
N ASN A 67 -8.22 13.13 -4.75
CA ASN A 67 -6.87 13.68 -4.66
C ASN A 67 -6.50 13.92 -3.19
N PRO A 68 -5.60 13.08 -2.60
CA PRO A 68 -5.26 13.17 -1.17
C PRO A 68 -4.54 14.47 -0.77
N ASN A 69 -4.04 15.23 -1.74
CA ASN A 69 -3.40 16.52 -1.50
C ASN A 69 -4.41 17.68 -1.48
N LYS A 70 -5.70 17.42 -1.76
CA LYS A 70 -6.76 18.43 -1.77
C LYS A 70 -7.72 18.20 -0.61
N ILE A 71 -7.28 18.56 0.59
CA ILE A 71 -8.11 18.72 1.78
C ILE A 71 -7.97 20.16 2.28
N TYR A 72 -9.01 20.69 2.90
CA TYR A 72 -9.08 22.10 3.28
C TYR A 72 -9.36 22.25 4.77
N ALA A 73 -8.77 23.25 5.41
CA ALA A 73 -9.09 23.60 6.79
C ALA A 73 -10.60 23.86 6.94
N GLY A 74 -11.20 23.31 7.99
CA GLY A 74 -12.65 23.35 8.22
C GLY A 74 -13.42 22.18 7.59
N GLN A 75 -12.83 21.42 6.66
CA GLN A 75 -13.44 20.22 6.09
C GLN A 75 -13.64 19.16 7.18
N THR A 76 -14.81 18.53 7.22
CA THR A 76 -15.07 17.42 8.16
C THR A 76 -14.81 16.09 7.45
N LEU A 77 -13.97 15.26 8.06
CA LEU A 77 -13.61 13.93 7.56
C LEU A 77 -14.10 12.85 8.51
N CYS A 78 -14.65 11.78 7.93
CA CYS A 78 -14.84 10.54 8.65
C CYS A 78 -13.48 9.89 8.92
N VAL A 79 -13.21 9.54 10.18
CA VAL A 79 -11.93 8.92 10.56
C VAL A 79 -12.06 7.49 11.08
N SER A 80 -13.30 7.02 11.28
CA SER A 80 -13.62 5.64 11.68
C SER A 80 -15.01 5.25 11.18
N THR A 81 -15.21 3.98 10.79
CA THR A 81 -16.51 3.47 10.32
C THR A 81 -16.85 2.15 11.01
N THR A 82 -18.16 1.89 11.23
CA THR A 82 -18.65 0.55 11.63
C THR A 82 -18.63 -0.39 10.43
N GLY A 83 -18.11 -1.62 10.61
CA GLY A 83 -18.14 -2.66 9.58
C GLY A 83 -17.16 -2.47 8.42
N GLY A 84 -16.45 -1.35 8.33
CA GLY A 84 -15.31 -1.21 7.46
C GLY A 84 -14.08 -1.89 8.07
N SER A 85 -13.43 -2.80 7.34
CA SER A 85 -12.11 -3.28 7.75
C SER A 85 -11.16 -2.11 7.79
N GLN A 86 -11.03 -1.46 8.95
CA GLN A 86 -9.97 -0.49 9.19
C GLN A 86 -8.65 -1.23 8.94
N PRO A 87 -7.74 -0.69 8.14
CA PRO A 87 -6.41 -1.29 8.05
C PRO A 87 -5.88 -1.48 9.47
N PRO A 88 -5.20 -2.59 9.76
CA PRO A 88 -4.62 -2.77 11.08
C PRO A 88 -3.80 -1.54 11.44
N PRO A 89 -3.75 -1.15 12.73
CA PRO A 89 -2.99 0.00 13.20
C PRO A 89 -1.60 -0.03 12.58
N LYS A 90 -1.13 1.13 12.09
CA LYS A 90 0.22 1.24 11.57
C LYS A 90 1.21 0.70 12.60
N PRO A 91 2.03 -0.31 12.26
CA PRO A 91 3.01 -0.83 13.20
C PRO A 91 3.87 0.32 13.74
N VAL A 92 3.93 0.48 15.06
CA VAL A 92 4.90 1.41 15.66
C VAL A 92 6.28 0.82 15.40
N PRO A 93 7.22 1.59 14.81
CA PRO A 93 8.56 1.09 14.54
C PRO A 93 9.22 0.58 15.81
N GLN A 94 9.33 -0.74 15.96
CA GLN A 94 10.10 -1.36 17.05
C GLN A 94 11.59 -1.43 16.70
N THR A 95 11.91 -1.36 15.40
CA THR A 95 13.28 -1.40 14.89
C THR A 95 13.42 -0.38 13.76
N ILE A 96 14.62 0.16 13.60
CA ILE A 96 14.95 1.01 12.45
C ILE A 96 15.57 0.11 11.39
N PRO A 97 14.89 -0.12 10.25
CA PRO A 97 15.47 -0.90 9.16
C PRO A 97 16.64 -0.13 8.54
N THR A 98 17.72 -0.82 8.29
CA THR A 98 18.88 -0.30 7.56
C THR A 98 19.34 -1.32 6.52
N PHE A 99 20.19 -0.91 5.60
CA PHE A 99 20.88 -1.83 4.71
C PHE A 99 22.23 -1.26 4.30
N ILE A 100 23.15 -2.15 3.95
CA ILE A 100 24.41 -1.83 3.30
C ILE A 100 24.34 -2.20 1.82
N ILE A 101 25.22 -1.64 1.01
CA ILE A 101 25.41 -2.03 -0.37
C ILE A 101 26.33 -3.25 -0.37
N TYR A 102 25.79 -4.38 -0.81
CA TYR A 102 26.57 -5.63 -0.82
C TYR A 102 27.40 -5.77 -2.11
N SER A 103 26.80 -5.51 -3.26
CA SER A 103 27.51 -5.57 -4.54
C SER A 103 26.95 -4.58 -5.53
N VAL A 104 27.80 -4.08 -6.42
CA VAL A 104 27.43 -3.20 -7.53
C VAL A 104 28.09 -3.72 -8.80
N VAL A 105 27.28 -3.91 -9.83
CA VAL A 105 27.77 -4.08 -11.21
C VAL A 105 27.51 -2.78 -11.96
N ARG A 106 28.57 -2.10 -12.35
CA ARG A 106 28.54 -0.75 -12.94
C ARG A 106 27.50 -0.64 -14.05
N ASN A 107 26.62 0.35 -13.95
CA ASN A 107 25.54 0.64 -14.90
C ASN A 107 24.55 -0.52 -15.15
N GLN A 108 24.58 -1.55 -14.34
CA GLN A 108 23.71 -2.71 -14.48
C GLN A 108 22.78 -2.86 -13.27
N GLU A 109 23.34 -3.17 -12.09
CA GLU A 109 22.55 -3.55 -10.95
C GLU A 109 23.26 -3.34 -9.61
N VAL A 110 22.49 -3.38 -8.54
CA VAL A 110 22.97 -3.35 -7.15
C VAL A 110 22.22 -4.38 -6.32
N THR A 111 22.95 -5.06 -5.43
CA THR A 111 22.39 -5.93 -4.39
C THR A 111 22.65 -5.29 -3.04
N ILE A 112 21.67 -5.36 -2.15
CA ILE A 112 21.77 -4.84 -0.78
C ILE A 112 21.72 -5.99 0.23
N TYR A 113 22.35 -5.78 1.39
CA TYR A 113 22.18 -6.64 2.55
C TYR A 113 21.47 -5.87 3.66
N THR A 114 20.32 -6.39 4.09
CA THR A 114 19.39 -5.73 5.01
C THR A 114 19.76 -6.00 6.46
N HIS A 115 19.35 -5.10 7.36
CA HIS A 115 19.42 -5.25 8.81
C HIS A 115 18.15 -4.73 9.47
N ASN A 116 17.63 -5.42 10.47
CA ASN A 116 16.50 -5.00 11.30
C ASN A 116 15.21 -4.70 10.52
N PHE A 117 15.01 -5.30 9.34
CA PHE A 117 13.77 -5.15 8.62
C PHE A 117 12.63 -5.84 9.37
N PRO A 118 11.45 -5.20 9.49
CA PRO A 118 10.29 -5.82 10.12
C PRO A 118 9.80 -7.01 9.28
N PRO A 119 9.23 -8.05 9.90
CA PRO A 119 8.77 -9.24 9.18
C PRO A 119 7.49 -8.99 8.38
N ASN A 120 7.25 -9.84 7.37
CA ASN A 120 6.01 -9.93 6.60
C ASN A 120 5.58 -8.61 5.91
N MET A 121 6.54 -7.82 5.44
CA MET A 121 6.27 -6.55 4.76
C MET A 121 6.87 -6.51 3.37
N LYS A 122 6.13 -5.91 2.44
CA LYS A 122 6.62 -5.60 1.10
C LYS A 122 7.25 -4.21 1.10
N PHE A 123 8.49 -4.11 0.64
CA PHE A 123 9.20 -2.86 0.41
C PHE A 123 9.34 -2.59 -1.07
N ASN A 124 8.95 -1.40 -1.50
CA ASN A 124 9.25 -0.92 -2.85
C ASN A 124 10.62 -0.27 -2.84
N VAL A 125 11.39 -0.47 -3.91
CA VAL A 125 12.77 0.03 -4.04
C VAL A 125 12.81 1.09 -5.12
N TYR A 126 13.45 2.20 -4.79
CA TYR A 126 13.61 3.35 -5.68
C TYR A 126 15.08 3.76 -5.75
N MET A 127 15.51 4.21 -6.92
CA MET A 127 16.82 4.82 -7.13
C MET A 127 16.67 6.22 -7.68
N GLY A 128 17.56 7.12 -7.28
CA GLY A 128 17.55 8.51 -7.73
C GLY A 128 18.92 9.15 -7.68
N PRO A 129 19.03 10.41 -8.12
CA PRO A 129 20.26 11.18 -8.00
C PRO A 129 20.75 11.22 -6.55
N MET A 130 22.06 11.31 -6.37
CA MET A 130 22.66 11.56 -5.06
C MET A 130 21.99 12.76 -4.36
N HIS A 131 21.87 12.74 -3.04
CA HIS A 131 21.20 13.73 -2.19
C HIS A 131 19.67 13.65 -2.13
N THR A 132 18.98 12.93 -3.03
CA THR A 132 17.52 12.76 -2.97
C THR A 132 17.07 11.75 -1.91
N LYS A 133 18.01 10.96 -1.35
CA LYS A 133 17.69 9.80 -0.49
C LYS A 133 16.75 8.80 -1.19
N GLY A 134 16.75 8.78 -2.52
CA GLY A 134 15.84 7.97 -3.33
C GLY A 134 14.38 8.43 -3.34
N ILE A 135 14.05 9.56 -2.72
CA ILE A 135 12.68 10.12 -2.69
C ILE A 135 12.32 10.60 -4.10
N GLY A 136 11.14 10.17 -4.60
CA GLY A 136 10.70 10.51 -5.96
C GLY A 136 11.55 9.88 -7.07
N GLY A 137 12.38 8.91 -6.72
CA GLY A 137 13.25 8.20 -7.67
C GLY A 137 12.50 7.22 -8.56
N TYR A 138 13.26 6.59 -9.45
CA TYR A 138 12.76 5.54 -10.35
C TYR A 138 12.47 4.26 -9.56
N SER A 139 11.28 3.69 -9.75
CA SER A 139 10.95 2.37 -9.18
C SER A 139 11.80 1.30 -9.87
N VAL A 140 12.55 0.54 -9.08
CA VAL A 140 13.47 -0.49 -9.59
C VAL A 140 13.09 -1.90 -9.14
N GLY A 141 11.99 -2.04 -8.41
CA GLY A 141 11.48 -3.32 -7.96
C GLY A 141 10.92 -3.29 -6.54
N SER A 142 10.81 -4.46 -5.97
CA SER A 142 10.34 -4.63 -4.59
C SER A 142 10.85 -5.96 -4.03
N PHE A 143 10.84 -6.09 -2.70
CA PHE A 143 11.08 -7.35 -2.02
C PHE A 143 10.12 -7.52 -0.83
N ASN A 144 9.93 -8.77 -0.42
CA ASN A 144 9.22 -9.10 0.81
C ASN A 144 10.24 -9.41 1.90
N SER A 145 10.06 -8.83 3.08
CA SER A 145 10.99 -9.04 4.19
C SER A 145 10.91 -10.42 4.84
N GLY A 146 9.94 -11.27 4.45
CA GLY A 146 9.81 -12.62 4.99
C GLY A 146 9.80 -12.65 6.51
N LYS A 147 10.75 -13.33 7.11
CA LYS A 147 10.92 -13.39 8.58
C LYS A 147 11.47 -12.07 9.18
N GLY A 148 11.84 -11.11 8.36
CA GLY A 148 12.50 -9.87 8.77
C GLY A 148 13.99 -10.06 9.07
N GLY A 149 14.58 -9.03 9.72
CA GLY A 149 15.99 -9.08 10.12
C GLY A 149 16.96 -8.81 9.00
N SER A 150 17.92 -9.70 8.79
CA SER A 150 19.02 -9.54 7.85
C SER A 150 18.93 -10.58 6.73
N PHE A 151 18.95 -10.12 5.48
CA PHE A 151 18.90 -10.96 4.27
C PHE A 151 19.36 -10.17 3.05
N TYR A 152 19.70 -10.86 1.97
CA TYR A 152 20.00 -10.23 0.68
C TYR A 152 18.72 -9.87 -0.07
N ALA A 153 18.70 -8.69 -0.69
CA ALA A 153 17.63 -8.23 -1.56
C ALA A 153 18.19 -7.65 -2.86
N GLY A 154 17.57 -7.97 -3.96
CA GLY A 154 18.00 -7.62 -5.31
C GLY A 154 18.34 -8.88 -6.14
N PRO A 155 19.09 -8.78 -7.24
CA PRO A 155 19.64 -7.53 -7.75
C PRO A 155 18.55 -6.56 -8.24
N PHE A 156 18.80 -5.26 -8.11
CA PHE A 156 17.94 -4.18 -8.61
C PHE A 156 18.64 -3.50 -9.78
N ALA A 157 18.00 -3.50 -10.95
CA ALA A 157 18.55 -2.91 -12.15
C ALA A 157 18.71 -1.38 -12.02
N ILE A 158 19.87 -0.84 -12.40
CA ILE A 158 20.11 0.60 -12.43
C ILE A 158 19.36 1.21 -13.64
N PRO A 159 18.42 2.17 -13.38
CA PRO A 159 17.67 2.83 -14.44
C PRO A 159 18.57 3.49 -15.48
N SER A 160 18.15 3.47 -16.73
CA SER A 160 18.92 4.07 -17.86
C SER A 160 19.24 5.54 -17.59
N ALA A 161 18.33 6.29 -16.97
CA ALA A 161 18.54 7.69 -16.61
C ALA A 161 19.63 7.92 -15.55
N LEU A 162 20.05 6.90 -14.82
CA LEU A 162 21.10 6.97 -13.79
C LEU A 162 22.41 6.32 -14.25
N LYS A 163 22.44 5.67 -15.42
CA LYS A 163 23.67 5.13 -15.99
C LYS A 163 24.64 6.28 -16.26
N GLY A 164 25.90 6.09 -15.91
CA GLY A 164 26.92 7.14 -16.00
C GLY A 164 27.02 8.06 -14.78
N SER A 165 26.02 8.08 -13.90
CA SER A 165 26.13 8.78 -12.60
C SER A 165 27.19 8.11 -11.76
N SER A 166 28.08 8.89 -11.15
CA SER A 166 29.14 8.35 -10.26
C SER A 166 28.59 7.82 -8.94
N ARG A 167 27.53 8.44 -8.43
CA ARG A 167 26.85 8.06 -7.17
C ARG A 167 25.35 8.04 -7.34
N ILE A 168 24.70 7.04 -6.80
CA ILE A 168 23.26 6.81 -6.90
C ILE A 168 22.70 6.60 -5.48
N ALA A 169 21.60 7.28 -5.16
CA ALA A 169 20.84 7.04 -3.95
C ALA A 169 19.86 5.87 -4.17
N ILE A 170 19.73 5.01 -3.17
CA ILE A 170 18.78 3.90 -3.16
C ILE A 170 17.94 3.93 -1.88
N ARG A 171 16.64 3.65 -2.00
CA ARG A 171 15.66 3.68 -0.93
C ARG A 171 14.75 2.47 -1.02
N ALA A 172 14.56 1.80 0.10
CA ALA A 172 13.52 0.80 0.28
C ALA A 172 12.45 1.39 1.22
N GLU A 173 11.18 1.35 0.82
CA GLU A 173 10.11 1.89 1.65
C GLU A 173 8.82 1.06 1.57
N ASN A 174 8.11 1.02 2.70
CA ASN A 174 6.76 0.52 2.78
C ASN A 174 5.81 1.69 3.06
N SER A 175 5.03 2.08 2.07
CA SER A 175 4.16 3.26 2.14
C SER A 175 3.02 3.11 3.16
N TRP A 176 2.63 1.87 3.49
CA TRP A 176 1.58 1.60 4.46
C TRP A 176 2.08 1.78 5.90
N SER A 177 3.21 1.16 6.26
CA SER A 177 3.76 1.23 7.62
C SER A 177 4.59 2.50 7.85
N GLY A 178 5.10 3.11 6.78
CA GLY A 178 6.03 4.23 6.82
C GLY A 178 7.46 3.84 7.18
N TYR A 179 7.75 2.54 7.27
CA TYR A 179 9.14 2.09 7.36
C TYR A 179 9.89 2.43 6.09
N TYR A 180 11.10 2.92 6.24
CA TYR A 180 12.02 3.11 5.14
C TYR A 180 13.46 2.96 5.60
N ALA A 181 14.30 2.57 4.65
CA ALA A 181 15.75 2.63 4.75
C ALA A 181 16.30 3.26 3.47
N TYR A 182 17.40 3.97 3.56
CA TYR A 182 18.08 4.51 2.39
C TYR A 182 19.59 4.48 2.57
N ASN A 183 20.27 4.40 1.44
CA ASN A 183 21.74 4.49 1.36
C ASN A 183 22.10 5.08 -0.01
N TRP A 184 23.37 5.13 -0.32
CA TRP A 184 23.88 5.49 -1.63
C TRP A 184 25.09 4.61 -1.95
N PHE A 185 25.45 4.53 -3.21
CA PHE A 185 26.59 3.74 -3.67
C PHE A 185 27.33 4.42 -4.80
N TYR A 186 28.59 4.05 -4.95
CA TYR A 186 29.37 4.37 -6.15
C TYR A 186 28.93 3.41 -7.26
N ASN A 187 28.60 3.98 -8.43
CA ASN A 187 28.24 3.21 -9.61
C ASN A 187 29.51 2.68 -10.32
N ASN A 188 30.24 1.84 -9.63
CA ASN A 188 31.43 1.13 -10.07
C ASN A 188 31.23 -0.36 -9.77
N THR A 189 32.04 -1.21 -10.40
CA THR A 189 32.02 -2.65 -10.06
C THR A 189 32.75 -2.83 -8.73
N ALA A 190 31.99 -3.18 -7.69
CA ALA A 190 32.52 -3.50 -6.38
C ALA A 190 31.67 -4.63 -5.76
N VAL A 191 32.33 -5.57 -5.12
CA VAL A 191 31.73 -6.56 -4.22
C VAL A 191 32.36 -6.29 -2.87
N ASP A 192 31.54 -6.10 -1.84
CA ASP A 192 32.04 -5.96 -0.47
C ASP A 192 32.54 -7.34 -0.01
N PRO A 193 33.79 -7.50 0.45
CA PRO A 193 34.38 -8.77 0.82
C PRO A 193 33.69 -9.46 2.01
#